data_b09f1dc2f71fa67f063868b10ef121d0
#
_entry.id   b09f1dc2f71fa67f063868b10ef121d0
#
_cell.length_a   1.000
_cell.length_b   1.000
_cell.length_c   1.000
_cell.angle_alpha   90.00
_cell.angle_beta   90.00
_cell.angle_gamma   90.00
#
_symmetry.space_group_name_H-M   'P 1'
#
loop_
_entity.id
_entity.type
_entity.pdbx_description
1 polymer ?
#
loop_
_entity_poly.entity_id
_entity_poly.type
_entity_poly.pdbx_seq_one_letter_code
_entity_poly.pdbx_strand_id
1 'polypeptide(L)'
;MNHSLMEEEGALLVISQFTLMASTKKGNRPSYIRAARHEIAIPLYEHFVTLAEEKLGKKVAKGVFGADMKVSLLNDGPITIIIDSKTRE
;
A
#
# COMPACT_ATOMS: atom_id res chain seq x y z
N MET A 1 -12.10 -16.27 -0.38
CA MET A 1 -11.47 -15.39 -1.39
C MET A 1 -11.76 -15.81 -2.84
N ASN A 2 -12.98 -16.25 -3.09
CA ASN A 2 -13.34 -16.67 -4.45
C ASN A 2 -13.86 -15.54 -5.33
N HIS A 3 -13.97 -14.34 -4.77
CA HIS A 3 -14.50 -13.19 -5.47
C HIS A 3 -13.48 -12.05 -5.47
N SER A 4 -13.42 -11.31 -6.57
CA SER A 4 -12.60 -10.11 -6.65
C SER A 4 -13.30 -8.94 -5.97
N LEU A 5 -12.51 -7.88 -5.68
CA LEU A 5 -13.06 -6.65 -5.13
C LEU A 5 -14.13 -6.05 -6.06
N MET A 6 -13.91 -6.16 -7.38
CA MET A 6 -14.85 -5.63 -8.37
C MET A 6 -16.17 -6.40 -8.38
N GLU A 7 -16.10 -7.73 -8.26
CA GLU A 7 -17.29 -8.58 -8.20
C GLU A 7 -18.16 -8.27 -6.98
N GLU A 8 -17.54 -7.97 -5.85
CA GLU A 8 -18.23 -7.65 -4.61
C GLU A 8 -18.63 -6.17 -4.50
N GLU A 9 -18.34 -5.38 -5.53
CA GLU A 9 -18.57 -3.94 -5.52
C GLU A 9 -17.92 -3.25 -4.31
N GLY A 10 -16.78 -3.78 -3.88
CA GLY A 10 -16.05 -3.28 -2.72
C GLY A 10 -15.36 -1.96 -2.97
N ALA A 11 -14.83 -1.37 -1.91
CA ALA A 11 -14.05 -0.15 -1.97
C ALA A 11 -12.59 -0.45 -1.63
N LEU A 12 -11.70 0.43 -2.07
CA LEU A 12 -10.27 0.31 -1.84
C LEU A 12 -9.77 1.52 -1.04
N LEU A 13 -8.95 1.24 -0.03
CA LEU A 13 -8.19 2.26 0.70
C LEU A 13 -6.71 2.02 0.44
N VAL A 14 -6.01 3.00 -0.10
CA VAL A 14 -4.58 2.91 -0.40
C VAL A 14 -3.79 3.80 0.54
N ILE A 15 -2.86 3.19 1.26
CA ILE A 15 -2.02 3.90 2.22
C ILE A 15 -0.56 3.60 1.89
N SER A 16 0.25 4.63 1.72
CA SER A 16 1.69 4.48 1.54
C SER A 16 2.34 4.13 2.88
N GLN A 17 3.37 3.29 2.84
CA GLN A 17 4.11 2.90 4.05
C GLN A 17 5.55 2.55 3.68
N PHE A 18 6.42 3.54 3.62
CA PHE A 18 7.83 3.29 3.26
C PHE A 18 8.56 2.45 4.31
N THR A 19 8.11 2.48 5.56
CA THR A 19 8.73 1.73 6.65
C THR A 19 8.59 0.21 6.51
N LEU A 20 7.79 -0.27 5.55
CA LEU A 20 7.78 -1.69 5.20
C LEU A 20 9.12 -2.14 4.62
N MET A 21 9.91 -1.21 4.07
CA MET A 21 11.25 -1.46 3.56
C MET A 21 12.30 -1.28 4.65
N ALA A 22 12.00 -1.68 5.85
CA ALA A 22 12.90 -1.55 6.99
C ALA A 22 13.88 -2.70 7.06
N SER A 23 15.11 -2.40 7.47
CA SER A 23 16.11 -3.39 7.84
C SER A 23 16.43 -3.23 9.32
N THR A 24 16.36 -4.33 10.06
CA THR A 24 16.70 -4.38 11.48
C THR A 24 17.99 -5.14 11.73
N LYS A 25 18.78 -5.33 10.69
CA LYS A 25 19.98 -6.16 10.72
C LYS A 25 21.07 -5.57 11.59
N LYS A 26 21.16 -4.24 11.70
CA LYS A 26 22.18 -3.55 12.49
C LYS A 26 21.56 -2.60 13.48
N GLY A 27 21.88 -2.78 14.76
CA GLY A 27 21.48 -1.89 15.83
C GLY A 27 20.00 -1.96 16.20
N ASN A 28 19.57 -1.00 17.01
CA ASN A 28 18.22 -0.96 17.58
C ASN A 28 17.26 -0.09 16.76
N ARG A 29 17.74 0.62 15.75
CA ARG A 29 16.92 1.46 14.90
C ARG A 29 16.76 0.83 13.53
N PRO A 30 15.53 0.74 13.02
CA PRO A 30 15.34 0.28 11.65
C PRO A 30 16.03 1.21 10.65
N SER A 31 16.59 0.62 9.60
CA SER A 31 17.14 1.37 8.47
C SER A 31 16.18 1.30 7.31
N TYR A 32 15.92 2.43 6.67
CA TYR A 32 15.02 2.52 5.53
C TYR A 32 15.77 2.80 4.23
N ILE A 33 17.07 2.49 4.19
CA ILE A 33 17.94 2.78 3.04
C ILE A 33 17.47 2.09 1.75
N ARG A 34 16.73 0.98 1.88
CA ARG A 34 16.19 0.25 0.73
C ARG A 34 14.89 0.83 0.19
N ALA A 35 14.24 1.70 0.95
CA ALA A 35 13.04 2.37 0.48
C ALA A 35 13.36 3.33 -0.67
N ALA A 36 12.48 3.41 -1.66
CA ALA A 36 12.65 4.37 -2.74
C ALA A 36 12.57 5.80 -2.21
N ARG A 37 13.29 6.71 -2.85
CA ARG A 37 13.22 8.14 -2.54
C ARG A 37 11.86 8.69 -2.93
N HIS A 38 11.46 9.77 -2.29
CA HIS A 38 10.15 10.40 -2.51
C HIS A 38 9.97 10.83 -3.97
N GLU A 39 11.03 11.25 -4.65
CA GLU A 39 10.97 11.65 -6.07
C GLU A 39 10.51 10.51 -6.97
N ILE A 40 10.70 9.26 -6.55
CA ILE A 40 10.28 8.06 -7.28
C ILE A 40 8.99 7.51 -6.66
N ALA A 41 8.94 7.45 -5.34
CA ALA A 41 7.84 6.79 -4.63
C ALA A 41 6.52 7.52 -4.77
N ILE A 42 6.51 8.84 -4.67
CA ILE A 42 5.28 9.63 -4.76
C ILE A 42 4.60 9.50 -6.13
N PRO A 43 5.31 9.69 -7.26
CA PRO A 43 4.68 9.48 -8.57
C PRO A 43 4.15 8.06 -8.77
N LEU A 44 4.86 7.04 -8.30
CA LEU A 44 4.39 5.66 -8.41
C LEU A 44 3.14 5.42 -7.56
N TYR A 45 3.11 5.95 -6.35
CA TYR A 45 1.95 5.87 -5.47
C TYR A 45 0.72 6.52 -6.14
N GLU A 46 0.88 7.73 -6.65
CA GLU A 46 -0.21 8.44 -7.33
C GLU A 46 -0.67 7.71 -8.59
N HIS A 47 0.26 7.13 -9.34
CA HIS A 47 -0.05 6.35 -10.52
C HIS A 47 -0.86 5.10 -10.16
N PHE A 48 -0.48 4.42 -9.09
CA PHE A 48 -1.22 3.26 -8.59
C PHE A 48 -2.66 3.64 -8.25
N VAL A 49 -2.84 4.75 -7.52
CA VAL A 49 -4.19 5.22 -7.16
C VAL A 49 -5.03 5.52 -8.41
N THR A 50 -4.44 6.21 -9.38
CA THR A 50 -5.12 6.54 -10.64
C THR A 50 -5.55 5.29 -11.38
N LEU A 51 -4.67 4.31 -11.52
CA LEU A 51 -5.00 3.04 -12.19
C LEU A 51 -6.09 2.28 -11.45
N ALA A 52 -6.04 2.28 -10.12
CA ALA A 52 -7.07 1.62 -9.32
C ALA A 52 -8.44 2.28 -9.52
N GLU A 53 -8.48 3.61 -9.54
CA GLU A 53 -9.72 4.35 -9.80
C GLU A 53 -10.29 4.05 -11.19
N GLU A 54 -9.42 3.97 -12.19
CA GLU A 54 -9.85 3.62 -13.55
C GLU A 54 -10.45 2.21 -13.59
N LYS A 55 -9.79 1.25 -12.95
CA LYS A 55 -10.26 -0.13 -12.97
C LYS A 55 -11.53 -0.34 -12.16
N LEU A 56 -11.66 0.34 -11.02
CA LEU A 56 -12.85 0.23 -10.18
C LEU A 56 -14.02 1.07 -10.68
N GLY A 57 -13.75 2.09 -11.49
CA GLY A 57 -14.78 3.01 -11.97
C GLY A 57 -15.32 3.92 -10.86
N LYS A 58 -14.57 4.11 -9.78
CA LYS A 58 -14.96 4.98 -8.67
C LYS A 58 -13.74 5.48 -7.91
N LYS A 59 -13.95 6.49 -7.08
CA LYS A 59 -12.89 7.08 -6.27
C LYS A 59 -12.30 6.06 -5.30
N VAL A 60 -11.00 6.13 -5.12
CA VAL A 60 -10.24 5.34 -4.15
C VAL A 60 -9.89 6.24 -2.97
N ALA A 61 -10.17 5.77 -1.76
CA ALA A 61 -9.74 6.47 -0.56
C ALA A 61 -8.22 6.30 -0.42
N LYS A 62 -7.54 7.36 -0.03
CA LYS A 62 -6.08 7.32 0.11
C LYS A 62 -5.60 8.19 1.27
N GLY A 63 -4.41 7.86 1.78
CA GLY A 63 -3.72 8.70 2.75
C GLY A 63 -2.85 9.76 2.06
N VAL A 64 -2.12 10.49 2.88
CA VAL A 64 -1.13 11.47 2.42
C VAL A 64 0.26 10.85 2.56
N PHE A 65 1.01 10.82 1.48
CA PHE A 65 2.33 10.17 1.46
C PHE A 65 3.26 10.81 2.50
N GLY A 66 3.85 9.97 3.35
CA GLY A 66 4.81 10.41 4.37
C GLY A 66 4.20 11.10 5.59
N ALA A 67 2.89 11.31 5.63
CA ALA A 67 2.24 11.95 6.76
C ALA A 67 2.08 11.00 7.94
N ASP A 68 1.94 11.58 9.13
CA ASP A 68 1.55 10.81 10.31
C ASP A 68 0.05 10.52 10.21
N MET A 69 -0.26 9.26 9.90
CA MET A 69 -1.64 8.83 9.72
C MET A 69 -2.04 7.87 10.83
N LYS A 70 -3.21 8.08 11.39
CA LYS A 70 -3.80 7.15 12.35
C LYS A 70 -4.90 6.38 11.64
N VAL A 71 -4.69 5.06 11.53
CA VAL A 71 -5.59 4.19 10.78
C VAL A 71 -6.30 3.26 11.75
N SER A 72 -7.62 3.30 11.70
CA SER A 72 -8.47 2.41 12.49
C SER A 72 -9.27 1.51 11.56
N LEU A 73 -9.28 0.23 11.84
CA LEU A 73 -9.98 -0.72 10.98
C LEU A 73 -10.48 -1.92 11.78
N LEU A 74 -11.46 -2.61 11.20
CA LEU A 74 -11.86 -3.93 11.65
C LEU A 74 -11.35 -4.94 10.64
N ASN A 75 -10.41 -5.79 11.06
CA ASN A 75 -9.85 -6.81 10.18
C ASN A 75 -10.74 -8.05 10.23
N ASP A 76 -11.61 -8.16 9.25
CA ASP A 76 -12.54 -9.26 9.12
C ASP A 76 -11.98 -10.30 8.15
N GLY A 77 -11.67 -11.44 8.68
CA GLY A 77 -11.12 -12.50 7.85
C GLY A 77 -10.14 -13.41 8.58
N PRO A 78 -9.04 -12.99 9.22
CA PRO A 78 -8.13 -11.98 8.69
C PRO A 78 -7.34 -12.50 7.50
N ILE A 79 -7.19 -11.70 6.46
CA ILE A 79 -6.43 -12.07 5.27
C ILE A 79 -5.40 -10.98 4.97
N THR A 80 -4.14 -11.39 4.87
CA THR A 80 -3.04 -10.50 4.50
C THR A 80 -2.22 -11.18 3.42
N ILE A 81 -1.98 -10.45 2.32
CA ILE A 81 -1.21 -10.94 1.19
C ILE A 81 -0.10 -9.95 0.91
N ILE A 82 1.12 -10.46 0.73
CA ILE A 82 2.28 -9.65 0.38
C ILE A 82 2.58 -9.88 -1.09
N ILE A 83 2.65 -8.80 -1.87
CA ILE A 83 3.01 -8.86 -3.28
C ILE A 83 4.22 -7.97 -3.52
N ASP A 84 5.30 -8.58 -4.00
CA ASP A 84 6.50 -7.86 -4.42
C ASP A 84 6.60 -7.97 -5.93
N SER A 85 6.66 -6.83 -6.63
CA SER A 85 6.69 -6.79 -8.08
C SER A 85 7.92 -7.48 -8.67
N LYS A 86 9.02 -7.57 -7.90
CA LYS A 86 10.26 -8.19 -8.35
C LYS A 86 10.30 -9.70 -8.09
N THR A 87 9.57 -10.16 -7.08
CA THR A 87 9.56 -11.57 -6.67
C THR A 87 8.13 -12.06 -6.49
N ARG A 88 7.29 -11.76 -7.46
CA ARG A 88 5.88 -12.15 -7.41
C ARG A 88 5.75 -13.68 -7.47
N GLU A 89 5.02 -14.20 -6.54
CA GLU A 89 4.69 -15.62 -6.46
C GLU A 89 3.22 -15.88 -6.80
#